data_ff98cf35b80bebb9c74b3d61c14e05b0
#
_entry.id   ff98cf35b80bebb9c74b3d61c14e05b0
#
_cell.length_a   1.000
_cell.length_b   1.000
_cell.length_c   1.000
_cell.angle_alpha   90.00
_cell.angle_beta   90.00
_cell.angle_gamma   90.00
#
_symmetry.space_group_name_H-M   'P 1'
#
loop_
_entity.id
_entity.type
_entity.pdbx_description
1 polymer ?
#
loop_
_entity_poly.entity_id
_entity_poly.type
_entity_poly.pdbx_seq_one_letter_code
_entity_poly.pdbx_strand_id
1 'polypeptide(L)'
;DYPLSSKIYKKFKGKKKIIGICLGFQQILFSEGASIIEQNKIYHGFQSEVLVNKSSKLFDRGRKFKVGRYHSLKLKEPFAAENFDITMRCVISGAAMSFENNIDKIYGFQFHPESFLTLNGKLLIKKILSA
;
A
#
# COMPACT_ATOMS: atom_id res chain seq x y z
N ASP A 1 -5.04 0.91 -17.14
CA ASP A 1 -5.38 2.20 -17.07
C ASP A 1 -6.36 2.53 -16.02
N TYR A 2 -6.26 3.71 -15.50
CA TYR A 2 -7.02 4.17 -14.35
C TYR A 2 -8.54 4.14 -14.59
N PRO A 3 -9.10 4.56 -15.72
CA PRO A 3 -10.56 4.57 -15.87
C PRO A 3 -11.19 3.18 -15.76
N LEU A 4 -10.58 2.17 -16.38
CA LEU A 4 -11.08 0.80 -16.31
C LEU A 4 -10.90 0.22 -14.92
N SER A 5 -9.73 0.41 -14.33
CA SER A 5 -9.42 -0.07 -12.98
C SER A 5 -10.36 0.57 -11.95
N SER A 6 -10.67 1.85 -12.08
CA SER A 6 -11.61 2.54 -11.20
C SER A 6 -13.02 1.95 -11.30
N LYS A 7 -13.48 1.59 -12.49
CA LYS A 7 -14.79 0.95 -12.66
C LYS A 7 -14.84 -0.41 -11.97
N ILE A 8 -13.81 -1.21 -12.15
CA ILE A 8 -13.71 -2.54 -11.50
C ILE A 8 -13.68 -2.37 -9.99
N TYR A 9 -12.87 -1.47 -9.49
CA TYR A 9 -12.76 -1.20 -8.07
C TYR A 9 -14.10 -0.82 -7.46
N LYS A 10 -14.80 0.15 -8.07
CA LYS A 10 -16.10 0.61 -7.57
C LYS A 10 -17.15 -0.48 -7.59
N LYS A 11 -17.10 -1.37 -8.58
CA LYS A 11 -18.03 -2.49 -8.69
C LYS A 11 -17.87 -3.48 -7.53
N PHE A 12 -16.64 -3.75 -7.10
CA PHE A 12 -16.37 -4.78 -6.09
C PHE A 12 -16.13 -4.25 -4.69
N LYS A 13 -15.98 -2.92 -4.52
CA LYS A 13 -15.77 -2.33 -3.19
C LYS A 13 -16.91 -2.71 -2.25
N GLY A 14 -16.55 -3.23 -1.08
CA GLY A 14 -17.49 -3.69 -0.07
C GLY A 14 -18.13 -5.05 -0.36
N LYS A 15 -17.87 -5.64 -1.53
CA LYS A 15 -18.43 -6.95 -1.93
C LYS A 15 -17.37 -8.04 -1.97
N LYS A 16 -16.15 -7.69 -2.29
CA LYS A 16 -15.02 -8.60 -2.39
C LYS A 16 -13.82 -8.01 -1.68
N LYS A 17 -12.95 -8.88 -1.14
CA LYS A 17 -11.65 -8.44 -0.65
C LYS A 17 -10.84 -7.94 -1.85
N ILE A 18 -10.21 -6.78 -1.70
CA ILE A 18 -9.40 -6.16 -2.75
C ILE A 18 -8.00 -5.93 -2.21
N ILE A 19 -7.00 -6.35 -2.98
CA ILE A 19 -5.59 -6.15 -2.64
C ILE A 19 -4.93 -5.43 -3.81
N GLY A 20 -4.30 -4.29 -3.52
CA GLY A 20 -3.57 -3.51 -4.52
C GLY A 20 -2.08 -3.53 -4.24
N ILE A 21 -1.29 -3.91 -5.24
CA ILE A 21 0.16 -3.98 -5.15
C ILE A 21 0.78 -2.98 -6.13
N CYS A 22 1.67 -2.13 -5.64
CA CYS A 22 2.41 -1.14 -6.42
C CYS A 22 1.46 -0.21 -7.21
N LEU A 23 1.29 -0.40 -8.50
CA LEU A 23 0.36 0.38 -9.31
C LEU A 23 -1.08 0.23 -8.81
N GLY A 24 -1.46 -0.98 -8.38
CA GLY A 24 -2.78 -1.22 -7.80
C GLY A 24 -3.02 -0.44 -6.52
N PHE A 25 -2.00 -0.30 -5.67
CA PHE A 25 -2.05 0.56 -4.50
C PHE A 25 -2.37 2.01 -4.89
N GLN A 26 -1.68 2.53 -5.91
CA GLN A 26 -1.88 3.89 -6.39
C GLN A 26 -3.26 4.07 -7.04
N GLN A 27 -3.72 3.10 -7.79
CA GLN A 27 -5.02 3.15 -8.45
C GLN A 27 -6.18 3.19 -7.45
N ILE A 28 -6.10 2.42 -6.38
CA ILE A 28 -7.13 2.42 -5.34
C ILE A 28 -7.18 3.79 -4.67
N LEU A 29 -6.03 4.33 -4.28
CA LEU A 29 -5.98 5.65 -3.66
C LEU A 29 -6.48 6.74 -4.60
N PHE A 30 -6.12 6.68 -5.87
CA PHE A 30 -6.63 7.60 -6.88
C PHE A 30 -8.16 7.52 -6.98
N SER A 31 -8.73 6.32 -6.96
CA SER A 31 -10.17 6.11 -7.00
C SER A 31 -10.88 6.67 -5.76
N GLU A 32 -10.17 6.78 -4.64
CA GLU A 32 -10.70 7.38 -3.40
C GLU A 32 -10.43 8.89 -3.32
N GLY A 33 -9.98 9.51 -4.40
CA GLY A 33 -9.80 10.95 -4.48
C GLY A 33 -8.39 11.45 -4.21
N ALA A 34 -7.43 10.55 -4.07
CA ALA A 34 -6.04 10.93 -3.81
C ALA A 34 -5.35 11.44 -5.07
N SER A 35 -4.32 12.26 -4.87
CA SER A 35 -3.38 12.64 -5.93
C SER A 35 -2.11 11.81 -5.78
N ILE A 36 -1.57 11.36 -6.92
CA ILE A 36 -0.33 10.61 -6.97
C ILE A 36 0.71 11.51 -7.64
N ILE A 37 1.83 11.72 -6.98
CA ILE A 37 2.86 12.67 -7.42
C ILE A 37 4.21 11.98 -7.58
N GLU A 38 5.13 12.63 -8.31
CA GLU A 38 6.50 12.16 -8.45
C GLU A 38 7.27 12.30 -7.14
N GLN A 39 8.14 11.34 -6.88
CA GLN A 39 9.07 11.41 -5.77
C GLN A 39 10.33 12.16 -6.19
N ASN A 40 11.01 12.78 -5.21
CA ASN A 40 12.30 13.43 -5.45
C ASN A 40 13.38 12.42 -5.83
N LYS A 41 13.20 11.16 -5.45
CA LYS A 41 14.13 10.07 -5.76
C LYS A 41 13.38 8.91 -6.38
N ILE A 42 13.93 8.36 -7.46
CA ILE A 42 13.40 7.17 -8.12
C ILE A 42 13.96 5.93 -7.44
N TYR A 43 13.09 4.97 -7.12
CA TYR A 43 13.48 3.72 -6.47
C TYR A 43 13.25 2.55 -7.43
N HIS A 44 14.35 1.95 -7.89
CA HIS A 44 14.31 0.75 -8.73
C HIS A 44 15.26 -0.29 -8.14
N GLY A 45 14.70 -1.36 -7.58
CA GLY A 45 15.49 -2.45 -7.03
C GLY A 45 16.23 -2.12 -5.75
N PHE A 46 15.90 -1.02 -5.07
CA PHE A 46 16.50 -0.67 -3.78
C PHE A 46 15.72 -1.28 -2.64
N GLN A 47 16.43 -1.72 -1.61
CA GLN A 47 15.79 -2.04 -0.34
C GLN A 47 15.52 -0.77 0.45
N SER A 48 14.35 -0.71 1.06
CA SER A 48 13.96 0.35 1.98
C SER A 48 13.39 -0.27 3.24
N GLU A 49 13.54 0.43 4.36
CA GLU A 49 12.91 0.00 5.59
C GLU A 49 11.56 0.70 5.73
N VAL A 50 10.52 -0.07 6.03
CA VAL A 50 9.18 0.46 6.32
C VAL A 50 8.83 0.17 7.76
N LEU A 51 8.10 1.10 8.37
CA LEU A 51 7.65 1.03 9.75
C LEU A 51 6.13 0.96 9.79
N VAL A 52 5.60 0.03 10.58
CA VAL A 52 4.17 -0.02 10.89
C VAL A 52 3.90 1.07 11.93
N ASN A 53 3.35 2.20 11.49
CA ASN A 53 3.23 3.41 12.30
C ASN A 53 1.87 3.59 12.97
N LYS A 54 0.88 2.78 12.61
CA LYS A 54 -0.47 2.78 13.22
C LYS A 54 -0.88 1.35 13.57
N SER A 55 -1.90 1.24 14.41
CA SER A 55 -2.53 -0.05 14.67
C SER A 55 -3.01 -0.66 13.38
N SER A 56 -2.60 -1.88 13.13
CA SER A 56 -2.89 -2.62 11.92
C SER A 56 -3.50 -3.96 12.28
N LYS A 57 -4.50 -4.37 11.53
CA LYS A 57 -5.06 -5.72 11.66
C LYS A 57 -4.04 -6.77 11.23
N LEU A 58 -3.15 -6.40 10.32
CA LEU A 58 -2.19 -7.32 9.72
C LEU A 58 -0.89 -7.42 10.51
N PHE A 59 -0.44 -6.32 11.12
CA PHE A 59 0.89 -6.26 11.75
C PHE A 59 0.87 -5.44 13.02
N ASP A 60 1.78 -5.77 13.92
CA ASP A 60 1.95 -5.03 15.17
C ASP A 60 2.58 -3.66 14.92
N ARG A 61 2.06 -2.64 15.61
CA ARG A 61 2.62 -1.30 15.56
C ARG A 61 4.07 -1.32 16.03
N GLY A 62 4.92 -0.60 15.31
CA GLY A 62 6.34 -0.51 15.60
C GLY A 62 7.19 -1.53 14.87
N ARG A 63 6.58 -2.51 14.23
CA ARG A 63 7.30 -3.50 13.44
C ARG A 63 7.91 -2.89 12.20
N LYS A 64 9.12 -3.30 11.86
CA LYS A 64 9.85 -2.84 10.68
C LYS A 64 10.12 -4.00 9.73
N PHE A 65 10.09 -3.68 8.44
CA PHE A 65 10.40 -4.64 7.38
C PHE A 65 11.35 -4.01 6.38
N LYS A 66 12.21 -4.83 5.78
CA LYS A 66 12.97 -4.44 4.59
C LYS A 66 12.19 -4.89 3.37
N VAL A 67 11.94 -3.97 2.46
CA VAL A 67 11.12 -4.24 1.27
C VAL A 67 11.82 -3.75 0.02
N GLY A 68 11.53 -4.39 -1.12
CA GLY A 68 12.00 -3.91 -2.42
C GLY A 68 11.07 -2.82 -2.94
N ARG A 69 11.65 -1.77 -3.49
CA ARG A 69 10.92 -0.64 -4.06
C ARG A 69 11.24 -0.49 -5.54
N TYR A 70 10.18 -0.31 -6.33
CA TYR A 70 10.28 -0.20 -7.78
C TYR A 70 9.36 0.90 -8.30
N HIS A 71 9.27 2.04 -7.60
CA HIS A 71 8.31 3.07 -7.96
C HIS A 71 8.92 4.47 -7.93
N SER A 72 8.42 5.32 -8.82
CA SER A 72 8.81 6.72 -8.93
C SER A 72 7.70 7.66 -8.46
N LEU A 73 6.54 7.14 -8.11
CA LEU A 73 5.38 7.92 -7.69
C LEU A 73 5.03 7.61 -6.25
N LYS A 74 4.37 8.53 -5.58
CA LYS A 74 3.89 8.36 -4.20
C LYS A 74 2.58 9.08 -3.99
N LEU A 75 1.88 8.71 -2.92
CA LEU A 75 0.69 9.41 -2.46
C LEU A 75 1.07 10.84 -2.02
N LYS A 76 0.33 11.82 -2.54
CA LYS A 76 0.43 13.20 -2.05
C LYS A 76 -0.37 13.31 -0.76
N GLU A 77 0.27 13.79 0.30
CA GLU A 77 -0.35 13.98 1.60
C GLU A 77 -0.45 15.46 1.94
N PRO A 78 -1.41 15.86 2.77
CA PRO A 78 -2.33 15.02 3.53
C PRO A 78 -3.42 14.39 2.66
N PHE A 79 -3.81 13.18 3.01
CA PHE A 79 -4.89 12.45 2.37
C PHE A 79 -5.75 11.78 3.44
N ALA A 80 -7.06 11.84 3.28
CA ALA A 80 -7.98 11.14 4.14
C ALA A 80 -9.17 10.63 3.33
N ALA A 81 -9.57 9.40 3.60
CA ALA A 81 -10.78 8.81 3.05
C ALA A 81 -11.43 7.95 4.12
N GLU A 82 -12.75 7.83 4.07
CA GLU A 82 -13.50 7.09 5.07
C GLU A 82 -13.03 5.63 5.15
N ASN A 83 -12.73 5.19 6.36
CA ASN A 83 -12.28 3.83 6.69
C ASN A 83 -10.90 3.46 6.15
N PHE A 84 -10.15 4.38 5.56
CA PHE A 84 -8.80 4.13 5.08
C PHE A 84 -7.77 4.68 6.06
N ASP A 85 -6.83 3.84 6.48
CA ASP A 85 -5.70 4.24 7.32
C ASP A 85 -4.40 3.93 6.62
N ILE A 86 -3.47 4.88 6.64
CA ILE A 86 -2.10 4.65 6.20
C ILE A 86 -1.38 3.95 7.35
N THR A 87 -0.97 2.72 7.14
CA THR A 87 -0.47 1.85 8.22
C THR A 87 1.03 1.63 8.20
N MET A 88 1.68 1.84 7.08
CA MET A 88 3.14 1.73 6.98
C MET A 88 3.71 2.94 6.24
N ARG A 89 4.91 3.37 6.68
CA ARG A 89 5.64 4.47 6.04
C ARG A 89 7.09 4.09 5.86
N CYS A 90 7.70 4.63 4.82
CA CYS A 90 9.15 4.53 4.64
C CYS A 90 9.85 5.28 5.78
N VAL A 91 10.81 4.63 6.42
CA VAL A 91 11.52 5.20 7.57
C VAL A 91 12.26 6.49 7.19
N ILE A 92 12.86 6.53 6.00
CA ILE A 92 13.68 7.67 5.58
C ILE A 92 12.83 8.79 4.98
N SER A 93 11.94 8.48 4.03
CA SER A 93 11.20 9.52 3.29
C SER A 93 9.86 9.89 3.92
N GLY A 94 9.33 9.04 4.78
CA GLY A 94 7.99 9.23 5.35
C GLY A 94 6.86 8.90 4.37
N ALA A 95 7.16 8.49 3.15
CA ALA A 95 6.14 8.20 2.15
C ALA A 95 5.22 7.06 2.59
N ALA A 96 3.93 7.17 2.27
CA ALA A 96 2.95 6.13 2.55
C ALA A 96 3.30 4.85 1.77
N MET A 97 3.37 3.73 2.46
CA MET A 97 3.77 2.46 1.89
C MET A 97 2.70 1.39 1.99
N SER A 98 1.69 1.58 2.81
CA SER A 98 0.52 0.70 2.84
C SER A 98 -0.70 1.42 3.39
N PHE A 99 -1.87 0.89 3.04
CA PHE A 99 -3.12 1.30 3.67
C PHE A 99 -3.96 0.08 4.00
N GLU A 100 -4.90 0.26 4.93
CA GLU A 100 -5.90 -0.75 5.28
C GLU A 100 -7.28 -0.09 5.35
N ASN A 101 -8.27 -0.77 4.80
CA ASN A 101 -9.68 -0.50 5.04
C ASN A 101 -10.30 -1.80 5.53
N ASN A 102 -10.41 -1.96 6.84
CA ASN A 102 -10.88 -3.22 7.43
C ASN A 102 -12.40 -3.37 7.37
N ILE A 103 -13.13 -2.32 7.08
CA ILE A 103 -14.58 -2.37 6.90
C ILE A 103 -14.91 -3.02 5.55
N ASP A 104 -14.28 -2.54 4.49
CA ASP A 104 -14.53 -3.03 3.13
C ASP A 104 -13.54 -4.12 2.71
N LYS A 105 -12.59 -4.46 3.56
CA LYS A 105 -11.51 -5.44 3.32
C LYS A 105 -10.69 -5.08 2.09
N ILE A 106 -10.14 -3.87 2.09
CA ILE A 106 -9.28 -3.37 1.03
C ILE A 106 -7.90 -3.10 1.61
N TYR A 107 -6.88 -3.70 1.01
CA TYR A 107 -5.51 -3.60 1.48
C TYR A 107 -4.60 -3.21 0.34
N GLY A 108 -3.64 -2.34 0.61
CA GLY A 108 -2.72 -1.89 -0.43
C GLY A 108 -1.29 -1.79 0.06
N PHE A 109 -0.36 -2.13 -0.83
CA PHE A 109 1.08 -2.07 -0.57
C PHE A 109 1.77 -1.42 -1.76
N GLN A 110 2.55 -0.38 -1.50
CA GLN A 110 3.33 0.27 -2.54
C GLN A 110 4.48 -0.62 -3.02
N PHE A 111 5.04 -1.42 -2.14
CA PHE A 111 6.09 -2.37 -2.47
C PHE A 111 5.51 -3.70 -2.96
N HIS A 112 6.37 -4.52 -3.57
CA HIS A 112 6.00 -5.86 -4.03
C HIS A 112 6.38 -6.89 -2.96
N PRO A 113 5.41 -7.42 -2.19
CA PRO A 113 5.73 -8.40 -1.15
C PRO A 113 6.31 -9.69 -1.70
N GLU A 114 6.00 -10.01 -2.95
CA GLU A 114 6.55 -11.20 -3.62
C GLU A 114 7.97 -11.02 -4.13
N SER A 115 8.51 -9.80 -4.10
CA SER A 115 9.87 -9.51 -4.57
C SER A 115 10.92 -10.15 -3.67
N PHE A 116 12.02 -10.64 -4.26
CA PHE A 116 13.14 -11.19 -3.50
C PHE A 116 13.79 -10.15 -2.57
N LEU A 117 13.57 -8.86 -2.82
CA LEU A 117 14.06 -7.78 -1.96
C LEU A 117 13.21 -7.59 -0.72
N THR A 118 12.03 -8.18 -0.64
CA THR A 118 11.16 -8.13 0.53
C THR A 118 11.40 -9.36 1.38
N LEU A 119 12.14 -9.21 2.48
CA LEU A 119 12.64 -10.34 3.26
C LEU A 119 11.55 -11.23 3.86
N ASN A 120 10.40 -10.68 4.19
CA ASN A 120 9.29 -11.43 4.78
C ASN A 120 8.08 -11.50 3.84
N GLY A 121 8.34 -11.53 2.52
CA GLY A 121 7.27 -11.47 1.52
C GLY A 121 6.23 -12.57 1.66
N LYS A 122 6.66 -13.81 1.92
CA LYS A 122 5.73 -14.93 2.12
C LYS A 122 4.82 -14.71 3.33
N LEU A 123 5.36 -14.22 4.42
CA LEU A 123 4.59 -13.94 5.63
C LEU A 123 3.58 -12.81 5.39
N LEU A 124 3.99 -11.77 4.69
CA LEU A 124 3.12 -10.66 4.32
C LEU A 124 1.93 -11.15 3.49
N ILE A 125 2.20 -11.92 2.44
CA ILE A 125 1.16 -12.45 1.56
C ILE A 125 0.20 -13.34 2.35
N LYS A 126 0.72 -14.21 3.20
CA LYS A 126 -0.09 -15.12 4.01
C LYS A 126 -1.05 -14.34 4.93
N LYS A 127 -0.57 -13.31 5.58
CA LYS A 127 -1.39 -12.46 6.47
C LYS A 127 -2.46 -11.70 5.69
N ILE A 128 -2.13 -11.18 4.53
CA ILE A 128 -3.09 -10.47 3.68
C ILE A 128 -4.22 -11.40 3.24
N LEU A 129 -3.88 -12.60 2.81
CA LEU A 129 -4.88 -13.55 2.33
C LEU A 129 -5.79 -14.06 3.44
N SER A 130 -5.32 -14.09 4.67
CA SER A 130 -6.10 -14.56 5.81
C SER A 130 -6.87 -13.45 6.53
N ALA A 131 -6.66 -12.21 6.14
CA ALA A 131 -7.30 -11.07 6.79
C ALA A 131 -8.82 -11.00 6.58
#